data_dde4a3a417af2b18b14474df213860a6
#
_entry.id   dde4a3a417af2b18b14474df213860a6
#
_cell.length_a   1.000
_cell.length_b   1.000
_cell.length_c   1.000
_cell.angle_alpha   90.00
_cell.angle_beta   90.00
_cell.angle_gamma   90.00
#
_symmetry.space_group_name_H-M   'P 1'
#
loop_
_entity.id
_entity.type
_entity.pdbx_description
1 polymer ?
#
loop_
_entity_poly.entity_id
_entity_poly.type
_entity_poly.pdbx_seq_one_letter_code
_entity_poly.pdbx_strand_id
1 'polypeptide(L)'
;MATARKAAGPAAAGGRRAAGKRKERKNIPHGVASIAATFNNTIVAISDPMGNTLAWSSAGRIGFKGSRKGTPFAAQVAAQNAAQLAQEHGVRSVDVKVKGPGAGRESAIRALAASGLDIKSIKDVTPIPHNGCRPPKRRRV
;
A
#
# COMPACT_ATOMS: atom_id res chain seq x y z
N MET A 1 -15.70 33.02 58.69
CA MET A 1 -14.85 33.36 57.55
C MET A 1 -14.29 32.06 56.96
N ALA A 2 -14.82 31.60 55.86
CA ALA A 2 -14.37 30.36 55.20
C ALA A 2 -13.32 30.70 54.14
N THR A 3 -12.08 30.23 54.34
CA THR A 3 -11.02 30.32 53.32
C THR A 3 -11.13 29.15 52.34
N ALA A 4 -11.49 29.46 51.11
CA ALA A 4 -11.57 28.46 50.05
C ALA A 4 -10.14 27.98 49.67
N ARG A 5 -9.87 26.70 49.92
CA ARG A 5 -8.66 26.04 49.42
C ARG A 5 -8.86 25.70 47.94
N LYS A 6 -8.04 26.35 47.12
CA LYS A 6 -7.91 26.10 45.70
C LYS A 6 -7.18 24.75 45.50
N ALA A 7 -7.91 23.74 45.04
CA ALA A 7 -7.31 22.45 44.67
C ALA A 7 -6.53 22.59 43.38
N ALA A 8 -5.22 22.36 43.46
CA ALA A 8 -4.35 22.25 42.30
C ALA A 8 -4.59 20.89 41.66
N GLY A 9 -5.08 20.88 40.43
CA GLY A 9 -5.23 19.66 39.63
C GLY A 9 -3.85 19.13 39.23
N PRO A 10 -3.73 17.80 39.04
CA PRO A 10 -2.46 17.20 38.66
C PRO A 10 -2.07 17.62 37.24
N ALA A 11 -0.84 18.11 37.12
CA ALA A 11 -0.25 18.42 35.84
C ALA A 11 -0.17 17.18 34.97
N ALA A 12 -0.82 17.23 33.81
CA ALA A 12 -0.73 16.18 32.79
C ALA A 12 0.74 16.10 32.32
N ALA A 13 1.40 15.01 32.64
CA ALA A 13 2.69 14.67 32.10
C ALA A 13 2.55 14.47 30.59
N GLY A 14 2.92 15.52 29.85
CA GLY A 14 3.01 15.47 28.40
C GLY A 14 4.06 14.45 28.00
N GLY A 15 3.64 13.22 27.65
CA GLY A 15 4.52 12.23 27.07
C GLY A 15 5.18 12.84 25.83
N ARG A 16 6.51 13.02 25.88
CA ARG A 16 7.31 13.35 24.70
C ARG A 16 7.09 12.25 23.68
N ARG A 17 6.24 12.50 22.68
CA ARG A 17 6.18 11.66 21.49
C ARG A 17 7.57 11.70 20.89
N ALA A 18 8.28 10.57 20.94
CA ALA A 18 9.53 10.39 20.25
C ALA A 18 9.33 10.88 18.82
N ALA A 19 10.06 11.93 18.45
CA ALA A 19 10.02 12.46 17.09
C ALA A 19 10.48 11.34 16.16
N GLY A 20 9.52 10.68 15.53
CA GLY A 20 9.80 9.62 14.57
C GLY A 20 10.78 10.18 13.56
N LYS A 21 11.88 9.45 13.34
CA LYS A 21 12.92 9.79 12.38
C LYS A 21 12.24 10.17 11.07
N ARG A 22 12.31 11.42 10.67
CA ARG A 22 11.68 11.95 9.46
C ARG A 22 12.24 11.15 8.30
N LYS A 23 11.39 10.38 7.62
CA LYS A 23 11.82 9.63 6.43
C LYS A 23 12.34 10.64 5.40
N GLU A 24 13.57 10.43 4.95
CA GLU A 24 14.16 11.26 3.90
C GLU A 24 13.29 11.18 2.65
N ARG A 25 12.90 12.33 2.13
CA ARG A 25 12.19 12.41 0.85
C ARG A 25 13.17 12.12 -0.27
N LYS A 26 12.97 11.02 -0.96
CA LYS A 26 13.72 10.71 -2.18
C LYS A 26 13.05 11.42 -3.35
N ASN A 27 13.83 12.07 -4.20
CA ASN A 27 13.31 12.71 -5.41
C ASN A 27 13.52 11.78 -6.61
N ILE A 28 12.55 10.90 -6.85
CA ILE A 28 12.59 9.90 -7.93
C ILE A 28 11.37 10.13 -8.82
N PRO A 29 11.54 10.69 -10.03
CA PRO A 29 10.42 11.04 -10.90
C PRO A 29 9.78 9.83 -11.58
N HIS A 30 10.52 8.76 -11.83
CA HIS A 30 10.03 7.53 -12.46
C HIS A 30 10.18 6.35 -11.53
N GLY A 31 9.14 5.55 -11.41
CA GLY A 31 9.13 4.38 -10.55
C GLY A 31 8.48 3.17 -11.21
N VAL A 32 8.49 2.07 -10.48
CA VAL A 32 7.83 0.83 -10.86
C VAL A 32 6.76 0.52 -9.83
N ALA A 33 5.50 0.38 -10.27
CA ALA A 33 4.39 -0.03 -9.45
C ALA A 33 4.16 -1.52 -9.59
N SER A 34 4.42 -2.28 -8.55
CA SER A 34 4.19 -3.72 -8.50
C SER A 34 2.87 -4.01 -7.79
N ILE A 35 1.94 -4.68 -8.47
CA ILE A 35 0.64 -5.04 -7.95
C ILE A 35 0.56 -6.56 -7.85
N ALA A 36 0.37 -7.08 -6.65
CA ALA A 36 0.11 -8.49 -6.39
C ALA A 36 -1.34 -8.65 -5.96
N ALA A 37 -2.19 -9.15 -6.86
CA ALA A 37 -3.61 -9.37 -6.62
C ALA A 37 -3.88 -10.86 -6.46
N THR A 38 -4.13 -11.31 -5.24
CA THR A 38 -4.58 -12.66 -4.94
C THR A 38 -6.10 -12.67 -4.71
N PHE A 39 -6.69 -13.85 -4.60
CA PHE A 39 -8.12 -13.94 -4.29
C PHE A 39 -8.50 -13.37 -2.92
N ASN A 40 -7.55 -13.29 -2.01
CA ASN A 40 -7.78 -12.87 -0.61
C ASN A 40 -7.25 -11.47 -0.29
N ASN A 41 -6.34 -10.93 -1.09
CA ASN A 41 -5.70 -9.65 -0.78
C ASN A 41 -5.10 -9.00 -2.04
N THR A 42 -4.89 -7.70 -1.97
CA THR A 42 -4.15 -6.95 -2.99
C THR A 42 -3.07 -6.12 -2.30
N ILE A 43 -1.85 -6.24 -2.79
CA ILE A 43 -0.69 -5.50 -2.30
C ILE A 43 -0.15 -4.64 -3.44
N VAL A 44 0.04 -3.36 -3.18
CA VAL A 44 0.62 -2.41 -4.14
C VAL A 44 1.90 -1.85 -3.55
N ALA A 45 3.00 -1.97 -4.28
CA ALA A 45 4.30 -1.43 -3.90
C ALA A 45 4.85 -0.56 -5.03
N ILE A 46 5.34 0.61 -4.71
CA ILE A 46 5.99 1.51 -5.66
C ILE A 46 7.46 1.62 -5.28
N SER A 47 8.31 1.30 -6.24
CA SER A 47 9.76 1.28 -6.07
C SER A 47 10.44 2.17 -7.10
N ASP A 48 11.72 2.44 -6.89
CA ASP A 48 12.56 3.04 -7.91
C ASP A 48 12.93 2.01 -9.00
N PRO A 49 13.53 2.42 -10.13
CA PRO A 49 13.95 1.48 -11.17
C PRO A 49 15.00 0.46 -10.71
N MET A 50 15.70 0.74 -9.63
CA MET A 50 16.70 -0.15 -9.02
C MET A 50 16.09 -1.22 -8.10
N GLY A 51 14.81 -1.10 -7.76
CA GLY A 51 14.08 -2.04 -6.91
C GLY A 51 13.95 -1.63 -5.43
N ASN A 52 14.43 -0.46 -5.05
CA ASN A 52 14.23 0.04 -3.68
C ASN A 52 12.79 0.51 -3.46
N THR A 53 12.10 -0.04 -2.49
CA THR A 53 10.71 0.33 -2.20
C THR A 53 10.60 1.74 -1.63
N LEU A 54 9.82 2.59 -2.26
CA LEU A 54 9.52 3.95 -1.81
C LEU A 54 8.26 4.00 -0.97
N ALA A 55 7.21 3.34 -1.42
CA ALA A 55 5.92 3.32 -0.78
C ALA A 55 5.23 1.98 -1.02
N TRP A 56 4.40 1.57 -0.09
CA TRP A 56 3.58 0.39 -0.26
C TRP A 56 2.28 0.51 0.53
N SER A 57 1.26 -0.19 0.08
CA SER A 57 0.01 -0.35 0.80
C SER A 57 -0.64 -1.67 0.44
N SER A 58 -1.53 -2.13 1.29
CA SER A 58 -2.32 -3.33 1.04
C SER A 58 -3.72 -3.16 1.58
N ALA A 59 -4.64 -4.02 1.17
CA ALA A 59 -6.00 -3.99 1.69
C ALA A 59 -6.03 -4.18 3.21
N GLY A 60 -5.14 -5.03 3.76
CA GLY A 60 -5.03 -5.23 5.20
C GLY A 60 -4.49 -4.03 5.96
N ARG A 61 -3.56 -3.29 5.37
CA ARG A 61 -2.95 -2.10 5.99
C ARG A 61 -3.96 -0.95 6.16
N ILE A 62 -4.88 -0.79 5.22
CA ILE A 62 -5.88 0.29 5.24
C ILE A 62 -7.12 -0.04 6.09
N GLY A 63 -7.16 -1.19 6.75
CA GLY A 63 -8.18 -1.55 7.71
C GLY A 63 -9.21 -2.59 7.25
N PHE A 64 -9.14 -3.09 6.02
CA PHE A 64 -10.00 -4.20 5.58
C PHE A 64 -9.57 -5.51 6.26
N LYS A 65 -10.53 -6.35 6.59
CA LYS A 65 -10.31 -7.64 7.28
C LYS A 65 -11.08 -8.77 6.60
N GLY A 66 -10.55 -9.98 6.70
CA GLY A 66 -11.20 -11.18 6.20
C GLY A 66 -11.40 -11.16 4.68
N SER A 67 -12.58 -11.58 4.22
CA SER A 67 -12.92 -11.65 2.79
C SER A 67 -12.99 -10.28 2.10
N ARG A 68 -13.17 -9.21 2.83
CA ARG A 68 -13.23 -7.84 2.28
C ARG A 68 -11.93 -7.39 1.65
N LYS A 69 -10.79 -7.96 2.05
CA LYS A 69 -9.48 -7.65 1.48
C LYS A 69 -9.36 -8.05 0.00
N GLY A 70 -10.10 -9.04 -0.44
CA GLY A 70 -10.09 -9.50 -1.83
C GLY A 70 -11.00 -8.74 -2.77
N THR A 71 -11.69 -7.70 -2.31
CA THR A 71 -12.63 -6.92 -3.13
C THR A 71 -11.91 -5.90 -4.02
N PRO A 72 -12.49 -5.56 -5.20
CA PRO A 72 -11.94 -4.49 -6.05
C PRO A 72 -11.85 -3.14 -5.35
N PHE A 73 -12.81 -2.82 -4.51
CA PHE A 73 -12.82 -1.56 -3.73
C PHE A 73 -11.62 -1.48 -2.76
N ALA A 74 -11.30 -2.57 -2.08
CA ALA A 74 -10.13 -2.62 -1.20
C ALA A 74 -8.82 -2.41 -1.98
N ALA A 75 -8.71 -2.99 -3.17
CA ALA A 75 -7.58 -2.79 -4.07
C ALA A 75 -7.45 -1.33 -4.53
N GLN A 76 -8.57 -0.69 -4.84
CA GLN A 76 -8.61 0.72 -5.22
C GLN A 76 -8.09 1.61 -4.10
N VAL A 77 -8.56 1.44 -2.88
CA VAL A 77 -8.13 2.25 -1.72
C VAL A 77 -6.65 2.00 -1.40
N ALA A 78 -6.19 0.75 -1.48
CA ALA A 78 -4.78 0.41 -1.29
C ALA A 78 -3.88 1.10 -2.32
N ALA A 79 -4.27 1.09 -3.59
CA ALA A 79 -3.52 1.74 -4.66
C ALA A 79 -3.49 3.26 -4.50
N GLN A 80 -4.60 3.88 -4.13
CA GLN A 80 -4.66 5.32 -3.84
C GLN A 80 -3.71 5.70 -2.71
N ASN A 81 -3.71 4.94 -1.63
CA ASN A 81 -2.82 5.18 -0.49
C ASN A 81 -1.34 5.05 -0.89
N ALA A 82 -0.99 3.99 -1.62
CA ALA A 82 0.38 3.80 -2.12
C ALA A 82 0.81 4.94 -3.05
N ALA A 83 -0.08 5.39 -3.94
CA ALA A 83 0.20 6.49 -4.86
C ALA A 83 0.46 7.81 -4.12
N GLN A 84 -0.34 8.14 -3.13
CA GLN A 84 -0.15 9.34 -2.31
C GLN A 84 1.21 9.33 -1.60
N LEU A 85 1.57 8.20 -0.99
CA LEU A 85 2.86 8.04 -0.33
C LEU A 85 4.04 8.15 -1.32
N ALA A 86 3.88 7.61 -2.53
CA ALA A 86 4.89 7.72 -3.57
C ALA A 86 5.06 9.14 -4.09
N GLN A 87 3.96 9.89 -4.22
CA GLN A 87 4.00 11.30 -4.65
C GLN A 87 4.76 12.18 -3.67
N GLU A 88 4.77 11.85 -2.39
CA GLU A 88 5.62 12.53 -1.38
C GLU A 88 7.11 12.38 -1.70
N HIS A 89 7.51 11.30 -2.37
CA HIS A 89 8.87 11.07 -2.85
C HIS A 89 9.14 11.61 -4.26
N GLY A 90 8.19 12.35 -4.83
CA GLY A 90 8.33 12.99 -6.14
C GLY A 90 8.05 12.09 -7.33
N VAL A 91 7.48 10.90 -7.16
CA VAL A 91 7.11 10.00 -8.26
C VAL A 91 5.99 10.61 -9.09
N ARG A 92 6.19 10.71 -10.39
CA ARG A 92 5.20 11.25 -11.35
C ARG A 92 4.75 10.23 -12.39
N SER A 93 5.66 9.36 -12.83
CA SER A 93 5.37 8.31 -13.80
C SER A 93 5.75 6.94 -13.27
N VAL A 94 5.02 5.92 -13.66
CA VAL A 94 5.25 4.55 -13.22
C VAL A 94 5.09 3.56 -14.37
N ASP A 95 5.89 2.48 -14.32
CA ASP A 95 5.65 1.27 -15.08
C ASP A 95 4.92 0.28 -14.19
N VAL A 96 3.78 -0.20 -14.62
CA VAL A 96 2.96 -1.12 -13.84
C VAL A 96 3.32 -2.56 -14.16
N LYS A 97 3.60 -3.35 -13.13
CA LYS A 97 3.78 -4.79 -13.20
C LYS A 97 2.71 -5.48 -12.36
N VAL A 98 1.85 -6.25 -13.01
CA VAL A 98 0.71 -6.91 -12.36
C VAL A 98 0.97 -8.40 -12.25
N LYS A 99 0.64 -8.98 -11.13
CA LYS A 99 0.78 -10.40 -10.84
C LYS A 99 -0.46 -10.94 -10.13
N GLY A 100 -0.90 -12.13 -10.52
CA GLY A 100 -1.94 -12.88 -9.83
C GLY A 100 -3.35 -12.73 -10.43
N PRO A 101 -4.27 -13.65 -10.06
CA PRO A 101 -5.62 -13.75 -10.64
C PRO A 101 -6.69 -12.97 -9.86
N GLY A 102 -6.33 -12.18 -8.86
CA GLY A 102 -7.30 -11.52 -7.98
C GLY A 102 -8.19 -10.50 -8.68
N ALA A 103 -9.35 -10.25 -8.10
CA ALA A 103 -10.33 -9.28 -8.62
C ALA A 103 -9.83 -7.83 -8.59
N GLY A 104 -8.82 -7.55 -7.78
CA GLY A 104 -8.26 -6.21 -7.62
C GLY A 104 -7.28 -5.75 -8.71
N ARG A 105 -6.95 -6.59 -9.70
CA ARG A 105 -5.98 -6.25 -10.75
C ARG A 105 -6.30 -4.93 -11.45
N GLU A 106 -7.44 -4.87 -12.10
CA GLU A 106 -7.85 -3.70 -12.89
C GLU A 106 -8.15 -2.48 -12.02
N SER A 107 -8.82 -2.70 -10.89
CA SER A 107 -9.16 -1.62 -9.96
C SER A 107 -7.94 -0.90 -9.41
N ALA A 108 -6.88 -1.63 -9.09
CA ALA A 108 -5.63 -1.06 -8.62
C ALA A 108 -4.96 -0.20 -9.71
N ILE A 109 -4.91 -0.68 -10.95
CA ILE A 109 -4.33 0.08 -12.08
C ILE A 109 -5.11 1.37 -12.32
N ARG A 110 -6.43 1.29 -12.35
CA ARG A 110 -7.30 2.47 -12.52
C ARG A 110 -7.12 3.48 -11.40
N ALA A 111 -6.97 3.01 -10.17
CA ALA A 111 -6.75 3.87 -9.02
C ALA A 111 -5.40 4.59 -9.07
N LEU A 112 -4.34 3.94 -9.54
CA LEU A 112 -3.04 4.58 -9.77
C LEU A 112 -3.15 5.69 -10.80
N ALA A 113 -3.83 5.45 -11.92
CA ALA A 113 -4.07 6.45 -12.94
C ALA A 113 -4.91 7.63 -12.41
N ALA A 114 -5.98 7.35 -11.67
CA ALA A 114 -6.86 8.35 -11.07
C ALA A 114 -6.16 9.21 -10.01
N SER A 115 -5.13 8.68 -9.35
CA SER A 115 -4.34 9.40 -8.35
C SER A 115 -3.35 10.41 -8.95
N GLY A 116 -3.29 10.52 -10.26
CA GLY A 116 -2.42 11.48 -10.95
C GLY A 116 -1.06 10.95 -11.36
N LEU A 117 -0.80 9.65 -11.19
CA LEU A 117 0.40 9.01 -11.72
C LEU A 117 0.24 8.72 -13.22
N ASP A 118 1.26 9.05 -13.99
CA ASP A 118 1.29 8.75 -15.41
C ASP A 118 1.78 7.32 -15.64
N ILE A 119 0.93 6.46 -16.17
CA ILE A 119 1.26 5.06 -16.45
C ILE A 119 1.90 4.97 -17.83
N LYS A 120 3.17 4.61 -17.88
CA LYS A 120 3.93 4.48 -19.12
C LYS A 120 3.75 3.12 -19.78
N SER A 121 3.77 2.05 -19.00
CA SER A 121 3.59 0.69 -19.50
C SER A 121 2.87 -0.18 -18.48
N ILE A 122 2.21 -1.22 -18.95
CA ILE A 122 1.55 -2.23 -18.12
C ILE A 122 2.04 -3.60 -18.60
N LYS A 123 2.63 -4.37 -17.69
CA LYS A 123 3.10 -5.74 -17.96
C LYS A 123 2.47 -6.72 -16.98
N ASP A 124 2.08 -7.88 -17.47
CA ASP A 124 1.71 -9.01 -16.64
C ASP A 124 2.97 -9.84 -16.35
N VAL A 125 3.32 -9.96 -15.08
CA VAL A 125 4.49 -10.69 -14.61
C VAL A 125 4.11 -11.91 -13.78
N THR A 126 2.90 -12.43 -13.95
CA THR A 126 2.43 -13.64 -13.26
C THR A 126 3.39 -14.79 -13.57
N PRO A 127 4.00 -15.43 -12.54
CA PRO A 127 4.93 -16.51 -12.77
C PRO A 127 4.23 -17.75 -13.32
N ILE A 128 4.73 -18.27 -14.43
CA ILE A 128 4.26 -19.51 -15.04
C ILE A 128 5.36 -20.56 -14.91
N PRO A 129 5.15 -21.67 -14.20
CA PRO A 129 6.16 -22.72 -14.08
C PRO A 129 6.36 -23.45 -15.40
N HIS A 130 7.61 -23.78 -15.69
CA HIS A 130 7.98 -24.65 -16.83
C HIS A 130 7.91 -26.13 -16.37
N ASN A 131 6.70 -26.64 -16.11
CA ASN A 131 6.47 -27.96 -15.51
C ASN A 131 6.93 -28.15 -14.06
N GLY A 132 7.32 -27.14 -13.35
CA GLY A 132 7.85 -27.11 -12.00
C GLY A 132 7.39 -28.20 -11.00
N CYS A 133 7.21 -27.85 -9.76
CA CYS A 133 6.79 -28.78 -8.72
C CYS A 133 5.35 -29.24 -8.89
N ARG A 134 5.06 -30.47 -8.47
CA ARG A 134 3.68 -30.99 -8.46
C ARG A 134 2.79 -30.08 -7.59
N PRO A 135 1.65 -29.58 -8.11
CA PRO A 135 0.72 -28.79 -7.32
C PRO A 135 0.08 -29.61 -6.21
N PRO A 136 -0.41 -28.98 -5.13
CA PRO A 136 -1.11 -29.67 -4.07
C PRO A 136 -2.40 -30.31 -4.59
N LYS A 137 -2.86 -31.35 -3.90
CA LYS A 137 -4.13 -32.00 -4.24
C LYS A 137 -5.30 -31.02 -4.07
N ARG A 138 -6.40 -31.33 -4.79
CA ARG A 138 -7.63 -30.55 -4.71
C ARG A 138 -8.11 -30.41 -3.25
N ARG A 139 -8.49 -29.21 -2.88
CA ARG A 139 -9.05 -28.90 -1.56
C ARG A 139 -10.38 -29.65 -1.35
N ARG A 140 -10.55 -30.28 -0.21
CA ARG A 140 -11.83 -30.83 0.21
C ARG A 140 -12.78 -29.70 0.62
N VAL A 141 -14.00 -29.76 0.12
CA VAL A 141 -15.04 -28.78 0.43
C VAL A 141 -16.10 -29.45 1.32
#